data_bb2ebce8b4741b23edba31e1c4fc24a7
#
_entry.id   bb2ebce8b4741b23edba31e1c4fc24a7
#
_cell.length_a   1.000
_cell.length_b   1.000
_cell.length_c   1.000
_cell.angle_alpha   90.00
_cell.angle_beta   90.00
_cell.angle_gamma   90.00
#
_symmetry.space_group_name_H-M   'P 1'
#
loop_
_entity.id
_entity.type
_entity.pdbx_description
1 polymer ?
#
loop_
_entity_poly.entity_id
_entity_poly.type
_entity_poly.pdbx_seq_one_letter_code
_entity_poly.pdbx_strand_id
1 'polypeptide(L)'
;MRFLGNVLATIVGIFVFTMLFFFGIVFIGAIFGGDEQSVTVKENSVIELNLADVQFDYAGKFSDPWVTAFSNEKQIGLTDVISAITAAKTDENIKGISILNNYSSLGMAQSKAIRDALEDFKKSGKFVMAYANAYSQKEYYLNSVANTIYLNPVGEMEFKGLSSDLLFFKDFQDKTGVKMEVI
;
A
#
# COMPACT_ATOMS: atom_id res chain seq x y z
N MET A 1 -47.23 -17.06 43.14
CA MET A 1 -47.44 -16.21 41.92
C MET A 1 -46.41 -15.06 41.77
N ARG A 2 -45.92 -14.40 42.87
CA ARG A 2 -44.95 -13.30 42.73
C ARG A 2 -43.57 -13.71 42.17
N PHE A 3 -43.09 -14.93 42.48
CA PHE A 3 -41.81 -15.43 41.97
C PHE A 3 -41.79 -15.59 40.43
N LEU A 4 -42.83 -16.19 39.88
CA LEU A 4 -42.95 -16.38 38.41
C LEU A 4 -43.03 -15.04 37.66
N GLY A 5 -43.72 -14.06 38.26
CA GLY A 5 -43.81 -12.70 37.70
C GLY A 5 -42.48 -11.98 37.67
N ASN A 6 -41.67 -12.14 38.73
CA ASN A 6 -40.33 -11.54 38.76
C ASN A 6 -39.37 -12.18 37.75
N VAL A 7 -39.40 -13.53 37.61
CA VAL A 7 -38.62 -14.25 36.59
C VAL A 7 -38.99 -13.80 35.18
N LEU A 8 -40.30 -13.71 34.89
CA LEU A 8 -40.78 -13.24 33.58
C LEU A 8 -40.34 -11.80 33.29
N ALA A 9 -40.46 -10.92 34.30
CA ALA A 9 -40.02 -9.53 34.15
C ALA A 9 -38.53 -9.40 33.88
N THR A 10 -37.69 -10.25 34.52
CA THR A 10 -36.24 -10.27 34.29
C THR A 10 -35.92 -10.73 32.85
N ILE A 11 -36.58 -11.78 32.39
CA ILE A 11 -36.37 -12.30 31.00
C ILE A 11 -36.74 -11.22 29.97
N VAL A 12 -37.90 -10.57 30.17
CA VAL A 12 -38.33 -9.48 29.26
C VAL A 12 -37.37 -8.28 29.35
N GLY A 13 -36.89 -7.94 30.55
CA GLY A 13 -35.92 -6.86 30.74
C GLY A 13 -34.58 -7.14 30.00
N ILE A 14 -34.06 -8.37 30.12
CA ILE A 14 -32.83 -8.77 29.40
C ILE A 14 -33.06 -8.72 27.90
N PHE A 15 -34.19 -9.21 27.40
CA PHE A 15 -34.51 -9.20 25.96
C PHE A 15 -34.60 -7.76 25.43
N VAL A 16 -35.30 -6.87 26.11
CA VAL A 16 -35.42 -5.45 25.73
C VAL A 16 -34.05 -4.77 25.76
N PHE A 17 -33.25 -5.02 26.83
CA PHE A 17 -31.89 -4.48 26.90
C PHE A 17 -31.02 -4.94 25.76
N THR A 18 -31.02 -6.24 25.44
CA THR A 18 -30.25 -6.80 24.33
C THR A 18 -30.68 -6.18 23.00
N MET A 19 -31.97 -6.03 22.77
CA MET A 19 -32.52 -5.40 21.57
C MET A 19 -32.06 -3.94 21.44
N LEU A 20 -32.17 -3.15 22.50
CA LEU A 20 -31.72 -1.75 22.51
C LEU A 20 -30.21 -1.63 22.32
N PHE A 21 -29.44 -2.55 22.89
CA PHE A 21 -28.00 -2.59 22.74
C PHE A 21 -27.60 -2.86 21.27
N PHE A 22 -28.24 -3.84 20.62
CA PHE A 22 -28.01 -4.12 19.20
C PHE A 22 -28.42 -2.93 18.31
N PHE A 23 -29.58 -2.33 18.54
CA PHE A 23 -29.98 -1.12 17.82
C PHE A 23 -29.03 0.05 18.05
N GLY A 24 -28.51 0.20 19.27
CA GLY A 24 -27.48 1.18 19.58
C GLY A 24 -26.20 0.99 18.78
N ILE A 25 -25.70 -0.26 18.66
CA ILE A 25 -24.52 -0.58 17.86
C ILE A 25 -24.76 -0.28 16.38
N VAL A 26 -25.91 -0.72 15.83
CA VAL A 26 -26.26 -0.46 14.43
C VAL A 26 -26.39 1.04 14.17
N PHE A 27 -26.99 1.79 15.09
CA PHE A 27 -27.16 3.23 14.97
C PHE A 27 -25.81 3.97 15.03
N ILE A 28 -24.91 3.56 15.95
CA ILE A 28 -23.55 4.07 16.03
C ILE A 28 -22.79 3.71 14.76
N GLY A 29 -22.90 2.47 14.27
CA GLY A 29 -22.30 2.05 13.02
C GLY A 29 -22.81 2.83 11.80
N ALA A 30 -24.08 3.23 11.78
CA ALA A 30 -24.64 4.06 10.72
C ALA A 30 -24.17 5.52 10.76
N ILE A 31 -23.89 6.04 11.97
CA ILE A 31 -23.38 7.43 12.16
C ILE A 31 -21.86 7.50 11.92
N PHE A 32 -21.11 6.48 12.36
CA PHE A 32 -19.66 6.44 12.27
C PHE A 32 -19.13 5.54 11.17
N GLY A 33 -19.98 4.70 10.55
CA GLY A 33 -19.70 3.99 9.30
C GLY A 33 -19.59 5.05 8.21
N GLY A 34 -18.37 5.55 8.01
CA GLY A 34 -18.11 6.66 7.12
C GLY A 34 -18.61 6.37 5.72
N ASP A 35 -19.24 7.35 5.12
CA ASP A 35 -19.41 7.43 3.68
C ASP A 35 -18.05 7.14 3.03
N GLU A 36 -17.99 6.16 2.17
CA GLU A 36 -16.93 6.10 1.17
C GLU A 36 -16.98 7.43 0.45
N GLN A 37 -16.10 8.35 0.82
CA GLN A 37 -16.01 9.64 0.15
C GLN A 37 -15.70 9.33 -1.31
N SER A 38 -16.71 9.35 -2.15
CA SER A 38 -16.51 9.33 -3.59
C SER A 38 -15.70 10.59 -3.95
N VAL A 39 -14.40 10.41 -4.14
CA VAL A 39 -13.53 11.50 -4.55
C VAL A 39 -13.93 11.88 -5.96
N THR A 40 -14.58 13.04 -6.11
CA THR A 40 -14.89 13.58 -7.44
C THR A 40 -13.59 14.08 -8.06
N VAL A 41 -13.12 13.41 -9.10
CA VAL A 41 -11.94 13.81 -9.85
C VAL A 41 -12.27 15.07 -10.65
N LYS A 42 -11.55 16.16 -10.38
CA LYS A 42 -11.71 17.43 -11.11
C LYS A 42 -11.01 17.35 -12.48
N GLU A 43 -11.48 18.16 -13.41
CA GLU A 43 -10.79 18.31 -14.70
C GLU A 43 -9.33 18.76 -14.52
N ASN A 44 -8.45 18.22 -15.36
CA ASN A 44 -7.00 18.47 -15.34
C ASN A 44 -6.28 18.03 -14.05
N SER A 45 -6.78 16.99 -13.41
CA SER A 45 -6.14 16.40 -12.22
C SER A 45 -4.88 15.59 -12.59
N VAL A 46 -3.95 15.54 -11.64
CA VAL A 46 -2.77 14.68 -11.66
C VAL A 46 -2.85 13.75 -10.46
N ILE A 47 -2.65 12.46 -10.68
CA ILE A 47 -2.57 11.49 -9.58
C ILE A 47 -1.20 11.62 -8.93
N GLU A 48 -1.17 11.82 -7.63
CA GLU A 48 0.04 11.69 -6.84
C GLU A 48 0.15 10.24 -6.34
N LEU A 49 1.20 9.56 -6.74
CA LEU A 49 1.51 8.20 -6.33
C LEU A 49 2.70 8.22 -5.36
N ASN A 50 2.45 8.06 -4.08
CA ASN A 50 3.48 7.92 -3.07
C ASN A 50 3.83 6.43 -2.90
N LEU A 51 5.02 6.03 -3.32
CA LEU A 51 5.45 4.63 -3.28
C LEU A 51 5.72 4.11 -1.85
N ALA A 52 5.90 4.99 -0.87
CA ALA A 52 6.05 4.59 0.52
C ALA A 52 4.76 4.00 1.11
N ASP A 53 3.60 4.37 0.56
CA ASP A 53 2.29 3.92 1.06
C ASP A 53 1.93 2.51 0.56
N VAL A 54 2.69 1.97 -0.42
CA VAL A 54 2.45 0.65 -1.00
C VAL A 54 3.25 -0.39 -0.23
N GLN A 55 2.61 -1.05 0.73
CA GLN A 55 3.29 -1.99 1.63
C GLN A 55 2.97 -3.47 1.33
N PHE A 56 1.84 -3.76 0.70
CA PHE A 56 1.34 -5.12 0.50
C PHE A 56 0.96 -5.35 -0.96
N ASP A 57 0.98 -6.60 -1.39
CA ASP A 57 0.49 -6.97 -2.72
C ASP A 57 -1.03 -6.80 -2.82
N TYR A 58 -1.74 -7.05 -1.73
CA TYR A 58 -3.19 -7.00 -1.65
C TYR A 58 -3.64 -6.32 -0.36
N ALA A 59 -4.29 -5.17 -0.47
CA ALA A 59 -4.89 -4.49 0.66
C ALA A 59 -6.36 -4.94 0.85
N GLY A 60 -6.73 -5.26 2.08
CA GLY A 60 -8.13 -5.23 2.46
C GLY A 60 -8.86 -6.54 2.69
N LYS A 61 -8.29 -7.74 2.43
CA LYS A 61 -8.96 -9.00 2.87
C LYS A 61 -8.47 -9.56 4.21
N PHE A 62 -7.37 -9.07 4.73
CA PHE A 62 -6.75 -9.55 5.96
C PHE A 62 -6.68 -8.49 7.06
N SER A 63 -7.25 -7.31 6.85
CA SER A 63 -7.34 -6.32 7.91
C SER A 63 -8.40 -6.77 8.90
N ASP A 64 -7.98 -7.01 10.14
CA ASP A 64 -8.89 -7.19 11.27
C ASP A 64 -9.83 -5.98 11.30
N PRO A 65 -11.16 -6.18 11.28
CA PRO A 65 -12.14 -5.08 11.32
C PRO A 65 -11.90 -4.11 12.49
N TRP A 66 -11.35 -4.62 13.60
CA TRP A 66 -11.00 -3.80 14.75
C TRP A 66 -9.78 -2.92 14.48
N VAL A 67 -8.75 -3.45 13.81
CA VAL A 67 -7.57 -2.67 13.42
C VAL A 67 -7.97 -1.58 12.44
N THR A 68 -8.80 -1.89 11.46
CA THR A 68 -9.29 -0.91 10.46
C THR A 68 -10.16 0.18 11.10
N ALA A 69 -10.96 -0.15 12.13
CA ALA A 69 -11.79 0.81 12.83
C ALA A 69 -11.00 1.79 13.71
N PHE A 70 -9.80 1.40 14.15
CA PHE A 70 -8.97 2.21 15.05
C PHE A 70 -7.68 2.74 14.41
N SER A 71 -7.26 2.23 13.23
CA SER A 71 -6.15 2.77 12.47
C SER A 71 -6.68 3.70 11.37
N ASN A 72 -6.21 4.94 11.39
CA ASN A 72 -6.48 5.90 10.30
C ASN A 72 -5.61 5.65 9.06
N GLU A 73 -4.85 4.55 9.03
CA GLU A 73 -3.96 4.23 7.93
C GLU A 73 -4.73 3.46 6.84
N LYS A 74 -4.98 4.11 5.72
CA LYS A 74 -5.42 3.43 4.50
C LYS A 74 -4.23 2.62 3.97
N GLN A 75 -4.29 1.31 4.17
CA GLN A 75 -3.33 0.41 3.55
C GLN A 75 -3.64 0.32 2.06
N ILE A 76 -2.66 0.68 1.23
CA ILE A 76 -2.78 0.63 -0.23
C ILE A 76 -2.04 -0.61 -0.71
N GLY A 77 -2.73 -1.47 -1.46
CA GLY A 77 -2.15 -2.66 -2.08
C GLY A 77 -1.59 -2.37 -3.48
N LEU A 78 -0.61 -3.18 -3.89
CA LEU A 78 -0.08 -3.14 -5.26
C LEU A 78 -1.18 -3.29 -6.32
N THR A 79 -2.13 -4.20 -6.08
CA THR A 79 -3.25 -4.44 -7.00
C THR A 79 -4.16 -3.22 -7.13
N ASP A 80 -4.36 -2.47 -6.05
CA ASP A 80 -5.17 -1.26 -6.05
C ASP A 80 -4.49 -0.15 -6.84
N VAL A 81 -3.16 0.00 -6.66
CA VAL A 81 -2.34 0.94 -7.42
C VAL A 81 -2.39 0.63 -8.92
N ILE A 82 -2.19 -0.62 -9.32
CA ILE A 82 -2.24 -1.03 -10.73
C ILE A 82 -3.64 -0.77 -11.32
N SER A 83 -4.69 -1.08 -10.56
CA SER A 83 -6.07 -0.84 -10.98
C SER A 83 -6.36 0.66 -11.13
N ALA A 84 -5.88 1.49 -10.21
CA ALA A 84 -6.01 2.95 -10.28
C ALA A 84 -5.26 3.54 -11.49
N ILE A 85 -4.03 3.08 -11.77
CA ILE A 85 -3.26 3.50 -12.96
C ILE A 85 -4.01 3.11 -14.23
N THR A 86 -4.58 1.90 -14.27
CA THR A 86 -5.35 1.40 -15.42
C THR A 86 -6.62 2.21 -15.64
N ALA A 87 -7.37 2.53 -14.60
CA ALA A 87 -8.55 3.39 -14.67
C ALA A 87 -8.18 4.82 -15.13
N ALA A 88 -7.10 5.37 -14.57
CA ALA A 88 -6.60 6.68 -14.94
C ALA A 88 -6.22 6.84 -16.42
N LYS A 89 -5.85 5.74 -17.07
CA LYS A 89 -5.51 5.71 -18.50
C LYS A 89 -6.67 6.20 -19.38
N THR A 90 -7.90 5.85 -19.02
CA THR A 90 -9.12 6.17 -19.79
C THR A 90 -9.90 7.37 -19.26
N ASP A 91 -9.61 7.83 -18.05
CA ASP A 91 -10.29 8.99 -17.43
C ASP A 91 -9.82 10.31 -18.06
N GLU A 92 -10.72 11.04 -18.72
CA GLU A 92 -10.42 12.31 -19.39
C GLU A 92 -10.03 13.44 -18.43
N ASN A 93 -10.42 13.36 -17.18
CA ASN A 93 -10.09 14.35 -16.15
C ASN A 93 -8.63 14.26 -15.70
N ILE A 94 -8.00 13.10 -15.86
CA ILE A 94 -6.61 12.84 -15.44
C ILE A 94 -5.67 13.13 -16.59
N LYS A 95 -4.69 14.00 -16.34
CA LYS A 95 -3.68 14.42 -17.33
C LYS A 95 -2.34 13.71 -17.16
N GLY A 96 -2.04 13.22 -15.98
CA GLY A 96 -0.78 12.56 -15.71
C GLY A 96 -0.68 11.94 -14.33
N ILE A 97 0.47 11.34 -14.06
CA ILE A 97 0.82 10.75 -12.77
C ILE A 97 2.12 11.39 -12.30
N SER A 98 2.15 11.82 -11.04
CA SER A 98 3.33 12.29 -10.33
C SER A 98 3.75 11.24 -9.30
N ILE A 99 4.93 10.66 -9.46
CA ILE A 99 5.46 9.65 -8.56
C ILE A 99 6.32 10.34 -7.51
N LEU A 100 5.95 10.20 -6.25
CA LEU A 100 6.80 10.56 -5.10
C LEU A 100 7.51 9.30 -4.62
N ASN A 101 8.80 9.21 -4.89
CA ASN A 101 9.59 8.06 -4.49
C ASN A 101 10.26 8.33 -3.14
N ASN A 102 9.51 8.12 -2.06
CA ASN A 102 9.99 8.26 -0.69
C ASN A 102 10.23 6.87 -0.11
N TYR A 103 11.46 6.34 -0.22
CA TYR A 103 11.90 5.06 0.38
C TYR A 103 10.88 3.92 0.21
N SER A 104 10.73 3.45 -1.01
CA SER A 104 9.83 2.35 -1.32
C SER A 104 10.30 1.00 -0.75
N SER A 105 9.43 0.29 -0.03
CA SER A 105 9.67 -1.07 0.45
C SER A 105 9.44 -2.15 -0.62
N LEU A 106 9.00 -1.77 -1.83
CA LEU A 106 8.67 -2.66 -2.92
C LEU A 106 9.84 -3.57 -3.31
N GLY A 107 9.55 -4.84 -3.58
CA GLY A 107 10.50 -5.77 -4.21
C GLY A 107 10.67 -5.50 -5.71
N MET A 108 11.63 -6.16 -6.36
CA MET A 108 11.88 -6.00 -7.81
C MET A 108 10.67 -6.40 -8.66
N ALA A 109 9.96 -7.47 -8.31
CA ALA A 109 8.78 -7.93 -9.04
C ALA A 109 7.64 -6.91 -8.95
N GLN A 110 7.40 -6.35 -7.77
CA GLN A 110 6.39 -5.32 -7.52
C GLN A 110 6.75 -4.03 -8.27
N SER A 111 8.02 -3.61 -8.21
CA SER A 111 8.51 -2.45 -8.95
C SER A 111 8.33 -2.62 -10.46
N LYS A 112 8.59 -3.83 -10.98
CA LYS A 112 8.35 -4.15 -12.39
C LYS A 112 6.86 -4.07 -12.75
N ALA A 113 5.98 -4.59 -11.90
CA ALA A 113 4.53 -4.56 -12.16
C ALA A 113 3.99 -3.12 -12.23
N ILE A 114 4.41 -2.25 -11.32
CA ILE A 114 4.04 -0.82 -11.37
C ILE A 114 4.64 -0.16 -12.62
N ARG A 115 5.91 -0.44 -12.93
CA ARG A 115 6.57 0.10 -14.12
C ARG A 115 5.82 -0.27 -15.40
N ASP A 116 5.45 -1.53 -15.55
CA ASP A 116 4.73 -2.02 -16.74
C ASP A 116 3.35 -1.32 -16.86
N ALA A 117 2.64 -1.11 -15.74
CA ALA A 117 1.38 -0.38 -15.71
C ALA A 117 1.56 1.11 -16.10
N LEU A 118 2.62 1.76 -15.62
CA LEU A 118 2.94 3.15 -15.98
C LEU A 118 3.36 3.27 -17.46
N GLU A 119 4.08 2.30 -17.98
CA GLU A 119 4.45 2.26 -19.42
C GLU A 119 3.20 2.13 -20.29
N ASP A 120 2.24 1.29 -19.88
CA ASP A 120 0.96 1.16 -20.56
C ASP A 120 0.10 2.44 -20.42
N PHE A 121 0.10 3.09 -19.26
CA PHE A 121 -0.55 4.38 -19.04
C PHE A 121 -0.02 5.45 -20.01
N LYS A 122 1.29 5.54 -20.23
CA LYS A 122 1.90 6.50 -21.16
C LYS A 122 1.42 6.35 -22.61
N LYS A 123 0.98 5.16 -23.01
CA LYS A 123 0.41 4.94 -24.36
C LYS A 123 -0.86 5.75 -24.62
N SER A 124 -1.53 6.24 -23.57
CA SER A 124 -2.66 7.17 -23.68
C SER A 124 -2.27 8.61 -24.03
N GLY A 125 -0.97 8.91 -24.13
CA GLY A 125 -0.45 10.26 -24.38
C GLY A 125 -0.34 11.14 -23.13
N LYS A 126 -0.69 10.63 -21.96
CA LYS A 126 -0.59 11.32 -20.67
C LYS A 126 0.84 11.25 -20.14
N PHE A 127 1.23 12.25 -19.33
CA PHE A 127 2.59 12.30 -18.80
C PHE A 127 2.76 11.54 -17.50
N VAL A 128 3.98 11.09 -17.26
CA VAL A 128 4.45 10.57 -15.98
C VAL A 128 5.67 11.37 -15.56
N MET A 129 5.69 11.89 -14.36
CA MET A 129 6.84 12.55 -13.74
C MET A 129 7.20 11.84 -12.45
N ALA A 130 8.47 11.89 -12.07
CA ALA A 130 8.96 11.29 -10.83
C ALA A 130 9.86 12.28 -10.09
N TYR A 131 9.72 12.30 -8.77
CA TYR A 131 10.58 13.07 -7.87
C TYR A 131 11.04 12.18 -6.71
N ALA A 132 12.33 12.31 -6.34
CA ALA A 132 12.88 11.70 -5.15
C ALA A 132 13.95 12.58 -4.50
N ASN A 133 14.15 12.36 -3.21
CA ASN A 133 15.31 12.86 -2.49
C ASN A 133 16.55 11.98 -2.70
N ALA A 134 16.33 10.69 -2.95
CA ALA A 134 17.37 9.73 -3.33
C ALA A 134 16.76 8.63 -4.21
N TYR A 135 17.55 8.11 -5.13
CA TYR A 135 17.20 6.94 -5.95
C TYR A 135 18.20 5.81 -5.72
N SER A 136 17.76 4.72 -5.12
CA SER A 136 18.46 3.44 -5.24
C SER A 136 18.37 2.92 -6.67
N GLN A 137 19.22 2.00 -7.05
CA GLN A 137 19.18 1.41 -8.41
C GLN A 137 17.82 0.81 -8.75
N LYS A 138 17.16 0.15 -7.78
CA LYS A 138 15.81 -0.41 -7.95
C LYS A 138 14.76 0.68 -8.16
N GLU A 139 14.82 1.74 -7.39
CA GLU A 139 13.91 2.88 -7.49
C GLU A 139 14.13 3.64 -8.79
N TYR A 140 15.39 3.83 -9.19
CA TYR A 140 15.70 4.40 -10.51
C TYR A 140 15.13 3.55 -11.64
N TYR A 141 15.26 2.21 -11.56
CA TYR A 141 14.64 1.30 -12.54
C TYR A 141 13.14 1.53 -12.67
N LEU A 142 12.40 1.61 -11.56
CA LEU A 142 10.97 1.87 -11.59
C LEU A 142 10.68 3.24 -12.20
N ASN A 143 11.34 4.28 -11.70
CA ASN A 143 11.02 5.66 -12.07
C ASN A 143 11.54 6.06 -13.46
N SER A 144 12.48 5.29 -14.05
CA SER A 144 13.00 5.55 -15.40
C SER A 144 11.96 5.41 -16.52
N VAL A 145 10.75 4.93 -16.20
CA VAL A 145 9.60 4.98 -17.12
C VAL A 145 9.02 6.39 -17.28
N ALA A 146 9.26 7.28 -16.32
CA ALA A 146 8.74 8.64 -16.34
C ALA A 146 9.26 9.45 -17.57
N ASN A 147 8.48 10.42 -18.02
CA ASN A 147 8.90 11.36 -19.05
C ASN A 147 9.99 12.30 -18.52
N THR A 148 9.91 12.65 -17.23
CA THR A 148 10.86 13.52 -16.56
C THR A 148 11.10 13.00 -15.14
N ILE A 149 12.37 12.92 -14.77
CA ILE A 149 12.81 12.54 -13.44
C ILE A 149 13.46 13.74 -12.78
N TYR A 150 13.02 14.06 -11.60
CA TYR A 150 13.59 15.09 -10.76
C TYR A 150 14.29 14.46 -9.56
N LEU A 151 15.48 14.91 -9.27
CA LEU A 151 16.25 14.57 -8.09
C LEU A 151 16.48 15.83 -7.27
N ASN A 152 16.37 15.71 -5.95
CA ASN A 152 16.75 16.78 -5.05
C ASN A 152 18.21 17.20 -5.33
N PRO A 153 18.54 18.50 -5.41
CA PRO A 153 19.92 18.96 -5.71
C PRO A 153 20.99 18.45 -4.76
N VAL A 154 20.63 18.10 -3.52
CA VAL A 154 21.52 17.49 -2.52
C VAL A 154 21.31 15.99 -2.38
N GLY A 155 20.51 15.40 -3.28
CA GLY A 155 20.15 13.99 -3.28
C GLY A 155 21.21 13.12 -3.95
N GLU A 156 21.08 11.81 -3.73
CA GLU A 156 21.95 10.79 -4.28
C GLU A 156 21.22 9.90 -5.27
N MET A 157 21.93 9.45 -6.32
CA MET A 157 21.42 8.47 -7.26
C MET A 157 22.42 7.32 -7.38
N GLU A 158 21.96 6.12 -7.06
CA GLU A 158 22.75 4.91 -7.32
C GLU A 158 22.51 4.43 -8.76
N PHE A 159 23.55 4.56 -9.58
CA PHE A 159 23.58 4.04 -10.95
C PHE A 159 24.84 3.19 -11.14
N LYS A 160 24.86 2.05 -10.49
CA LYS A 160 25.96 1.07 -10.51
C LYS A 160 25.39 -0.31 -10.83
N GLY A 161 26.09 -1.13 -11.59
CA GLY A 161 25.65 -2.50 -11.90
C GLY A 161 25.45 -3.35 -10.63
N LEU A 162 25.02 -4.58 -10.82
CA LEU A 162 24.97 -5.59 -9.77
C LEU A 162 26.26 -6.40 -9.85
N SER A 163 27.01 -6.47 -8.75
CA SER A 163 28.11 -7.40 -8.58
C SER A 163 27.97 -8.12 -7.24
N SER A 164 28.41 -9.37 -7.19
CA SER A 164 28.45 -10.17 -5.97
C SER A 164 29.79 -10.87 -5.91
N ASP A 165 30.54 -10.58 -4.87
CA ASP A 165 31.79 -11.26 -4.57
C ASP A 165 31.51 -12.41 -3.60
N LEU A 166 31.77 -13.64 -4.04
CA LEU A 166 31.68 -14.83 -3.21
C LEU A 166 33.08 -15.11 -2.64
N LEU A 167 33.16 -15.04 -1.30
CA LEU A 167 34.37 -15.41 -0.59
C LEU A 167 34.42 -16.92 -0.38
N PHE A 168 35.52 -17.55 -0.89
CA PHE A 168 35.77 -18.97 -0.68
C PHE A 168 36.83 -19.15 0.39
N PHE A 169 36.47 -19.86 1.44
CA PHE A 169 37.36 -20.07 2.61
C PHE A 169 38.00 -21.47 2.64
N LYS A 170 37.85 -22.28 1.61
CA LYS A 170 38.35 -23.66 1.60
C LYS A 170 39.86 -23.73 1.87
N ASP A 171 40.66 -22.96 1.11
CA ASP A 171 42.10 -22.96 1.29
C ASP A 171 42.56 -22.45 2.65
N PHE A 172 41.80 -21.51 3.22
CA PHE A 172 42.03 -21.04 4.58
C PHE A 172 41.72 -22.13 5.61
N GLN A 173 40.63 -22.84 5.48
CA GLN A 173 40.25 -23.96 6.32
C GLN A 173 41.27 -25.08 6.27
N ASP A 174 41.72 -25.46 5.06
CA ASP A 174 42.71 -26.50 4.86
C ASP A 174 44.07 -26.15 5.50
N LYS A 175 44.47 -24.89 5.45
CA LYS A 175 45.75 -24.41 6.04
C LYS A 175 45.70 -24.20 7.53
N THR A 176 44.56 -23.83 8.09
CA THR A 176 44.42 -23.51 9.53
C THR A 176 43.84 -24.64 10.35
N GLY A 177 43.30 -25.71 9.70
CA GLY A 177 42.62 -26.79 10.37
C GLY A 177 41.24 -26.42 10.94
N VAL A 178 40.73 -25.24 10.71
CA VAL A 178 39.42 -24.79 11.16
C VAL A 178 38.34 -25.34 10.21
N LYS A 179 37.46 -26.19 10.72
CA LYS A 179 36.31 -26.73 9.97
C LYS A 179 35.08 -25.89 10.29
N MET A 180 34.42 -25.30 9.27
CA MET A 180 33.09 -24.73 9.38
C MET A 180 32.07 -25.80 8.99
N GLU A 181 31.17 -26.15 9.89
CA GLU A 181 29.99 -26.93 9.56
C GLU A 181 28.83 -25.97 9.33
N VAL A 182 28.20 -26.09 8.16
CA VAL A 182 26.97 -25.37 7.87
C VAL A 182 25.83 -26.26 8.35
N ILE A 183 25.10 -25.78 9.36
CA ILE A 183 23.92 -26.45 9.94
C ILE A 183 22.68 -26.04 9.14
#